data_3bc48ae15b91558e18d52b5e731c59fc
#
_entry.id   3bc48ae15b91558e18d52b5e731c59fc
#
_cell.length_a   1.000
_cell.length_b   1.000
_cell.length_c   1.000
_cell.angle_alpha   90.00
_cell.angle_beta   90.00
_cell.angle_gamma   90.00
#
_symmetry.space_group_name_H-M   'P 1'
#
loop_
_entity.id
_entity.type
_entity.pdbx_description
1 polymer ?
#
loop_
_entity_poly.entity_id
_entity_poly.type
_entity_poly.pdbx_seq_one_letter_code
_entity_poly.pdbx_strand_id
1 'polypeptide(L)'
;MQVDYDGLQINILDTPGHEDFSEDTYRTLMAVDSAVMVIDSGKGIEPQTKKLFKVCRMRGIPIFTFINKLDRDGREPMDLIAELEEVLEIDAYPMNWPMGMGKNFLGIYHIYNNRVELTHPEQNGDNDFLPLDEDGAIIGDYPITESTIYTQAMEDVLLLNEAGNPFDEEAIANGELTPVFFGSALTGFGVQTFLDAYIDFAPSPAAKKTEEGELIPTSKEDLTGFIFKIQANMNPAHRDRIAFMRICSGEYEPGVDVTIQRTGKKLKLSHTTQFMADSRESVKSAVAGDIIGLYDTGNLQIGDTLYEGKNKVQFEALPQFTPELFMKVTPKNVMKQKSFYKGIQQLVQEGAIQLYKTYHTEEFILGAVGQLQFEVFQFRLLNEYNSEVDMTPMGSKIARWIEEEDLDVNMSSSRNLLCKDRFDNPVFLFENQFAMRWFEDKYPEVKLKALL
;
A
#
# COMPACT_ATOMS: atom_id res chain seq x y z
N MET A 1 0.99 2.02 11.58
CA MET A 1 1.68 1.96 12.89
C MET A 1 2.77 2.99 12.89
N GLN A 2 3.05 3.61 14.03
CA GLN A 2 4.16 4.58 14.17
C GLN A 2 5.18 4.02 15.17
N VAL A 3 6.45 4.23 14.89
CA VAL A 3 7.58 3.74 15.68
C VAL A 3 8.59 4.87 15.81
N ASP A 4 9.05 5.11 17.03
CA ASP A 4 10.19 6.00 17.28
C ASP A 4 11.46 5.15 17.26
N TYR A 5 12.39 5.48 16.36
CA TYR A 5 13.64 4.78 16.20
C TYR A 5 14.78 5.77 15.97
N ASP A 6 15.78 5.73 16.82
CA ASP A 6 16.97 6.61 16.82
C ASP A 6 16.66 8.11 16.65
N GLY A 7 15.63 8.59 17.37
CA GLY A 7 15.20 9.99 17.33
C GLY A 7 14.39 10.39 16.09
N LEU A 8 14.10 9.45 15.19
CA LEU A 8 13.24 9.63 14.04
C LEU A 8 11.90 8.95 14.26
N GLN A 9 10.85 9.52 13.69
CA GLN A 9 9.52 8.96 13.72
C GLN A 9 9.20 8.28 12.38
N ILE A 10 9.02 6.95 12.42
CA ILE A 10 8.75 6.13 11.22
C ILE A 10 7.25 5.77 11.19
N ASN A 11 6.58 6.14 10.11
CA ASN A 11 5.21 5.74 9.84
C ASN A 11 5.18 4.47 8.97
N ILE A 12 4.81 3.34 9.55
CA ILE A 12 4.74 2.06 8.85
C ILE A 12 3.31 1.81 8.40
N LEU A 13 3.11 1.66 7.09
CA LEU A 13 1.85 1.27 6.47
C LEU A 13 1.97 -0.15 5.95
N ASP A 14 1.27 -1.07 6.61
CA ASP A 14 1.15 -2.45 6.14
C ASP A 14 0.10 -2.56 5.03
N THR A 15 0.39 -3.35 4.01
CA THR A 15 -0.49 -3.57 2.87
C THR A 15 -0.88 -5.04 2.76
N PRO A 16 -2.14 -5.35 2.38
CA PRO A 16 -2.53 -6.72 2.08
C PRO A 16 -1.69 -7.30 0.95
N GLY A 17 -1.19 -8.53 1.13
CA GLY A 17 -0.41 -9.24 0.10
C GLY A 17 -1.24 -9.85 -1.04
N HIS A 18 -2.58 -9.94 -0.89
CA HIS A 18 -3.45 -10.58 -1.87
C HIS A 18 -3.82 -9.61 -3.02
N GLU A 19 -3.80 -10.09 -4.27
CA GLU A 19 -4.04 -9.27 -5.46
C GLU A 19 -5.42 -8.59 -5.50
N ASP A 20 -6.44 -9.18 -4.88
CA ASP A 20 -7.78 -8.61 -4.79
C ASP A 20 -7.82 -7.27 -4.04
N PHE A 21 -6.80 -6.98 -3.21
CA PHE A 21 -6.67 -5.72 -2.47
C PHE A 21 -5.64 -4.76 -3.08
N SER A 22 -5.29 -4.95 -4.34
CA SER A 22 -4.31 -4.10 -5.04
C SER A 22 -4.67 -2.61 -4.97
N GLU A 23 -5.96 -2.26 -5.08
CA GLU A 23 -6.40 -0.86 -5.02
C GLU A 23 -6.09 -0.20 -3.67
N ASP A 24 -6.28 -0.89 -2.54
CA ASP A 24 -5.92 -0.39 -1.21
C ASP A 24 -4.40 -0.20 -1.08
N THR A 25 -3.64 -1.16 -1.60
CA THR A 25 -2.17 -1.08 -1.66
C THR A 25 -1.70 0.12 -2.50
N TYR A 26 -2.29 0.34 -3.67
CA TYR A 26 -1.93 1.48 -4.53
C TYR A 26 -2.22 2.82 -3.86
N ARG A 27 -3.37 2.96 -3.18
CA ARG A 27 -3.68 4.19 -2.42
C ARG A 27 -2.71 4.41 -1.27
N THR A 28 -2.31 3.33 -0.60
CA THR A 28 -1.30 3.37 0.46
C THR A 28 0.06 3.82 -0.09
N LEU A 29 0.48 3.31 -1.25
CA LEU A 29 1.71 3.74 -1.91
C LEU A 29 1.72 5.23 -2.28
N MET A 30 0.56 5.85 -2.51
CA MET A 30 0.50 7.31 -2.73
C MET A 30 0.81 8.12 -1.46
N ALA A 31 0.62 7.53 -0.29
CA ALA A 31 0.79 8.19 1.00
C ALA A 31 2.19 7.99 1.61
N VAL A 32 3.10 7.25 0.97
CA VAL A 32 4.43 6.96 1.49
C VAL A 32 5.53 7.67 0.70
N ASP A 33 6.75 7.69 1.26
CA ASP A 33 7.93 8.29 0.64
C ASP A 33 8.94 7.22 0.18
N SER A 34 8.83 6.00 0.70
CA SER A 34 9.58 4.82 0.27
C SER A 34 8.77 3.55 0.52
N ALA A 35 9.18 2.45 -0.09
CA ALA A 35 8.54 1.14 0.05
C ALA A 35 9.57 0.09 0.49
N VAL A 36 9.14 -0.81 1.37
CA VAL A 36 9.90 -2.01 1.70
C VAL A 36 9.27 -3.20 0.97
N MET A 37 10.01 -3.77 0.03
CA MET A 37 9.62 -4.96 -0.70
C MET A 37 10.11 -6.20 0.04
N VAL A 38 9.19 -6.97 0.61
CA VAL A 38 9.51 -8.18 1.36
C VAL A 38 9.35 -9.40 0.44
N ILE A 39 10.44 -10.14 0.24
CA ILE A 39 10.50 -11.33 -0.62
C ILE A 39 10.73 -12.58 0.23
N ASP A 40 9.97 -13.63 -0.01
CA ASP A 40 10.17 -14.94 0.57
C ASP A 40 11.37 -15.62 -0.10
N SER A 41 12.42 -15.98 0.66
CA SER A 41 13.65 -16.58 0.13
C SER A 41 13.42 -17.89 -0.62
N GLY A 42 12.36 -18.63 -0.27
CA GLY A 42 11.99 -19.88 -0.94
C GLY A 42 11.20 -19.68 -2.23
N LYS A 43 10.42 -18.59 -2.32
CA LYS A 43 9.54 -18.34 -3.47
C LYS A 43 10.13 -17.41 -4.52
N GLY A 44 10.95 -16.42 -4.11
CA GLY A 44 11.41 -15.35 -4.96
C GLY A 44 10.32 -14.33 -5.29
N ILE A 45 10.36 -13.75 -6.49
CA ILE A 45 9.44 -12.69 -6.92
C ILE A 45 8.11 -13.26 -7.38
N GLU A 46 7.05 -12.98 -6.61
CA GLU A 46 5.69 -13.39 -6.94
C GLU A 46 5.02 -12.39 -7.92
N PRO A 47 4.02 -12.81 -8.73
CA PRO A 47 3.38 -11.93 -9.72
C PRO A 47 2.84 -10.63 -9.16
N GLN A 48 2.30 -10.66 -7.92
CA GLN A 48 1.78 -9.46 -7.26
C GLN A 48 2.90 -8.48 -6.90
N THR A 49 4.04 -8.97 -6.42
CA THR A 49 5.23 -8.16 -6.15
C THR A 49 5.65 -7.38 -7.40
N LYS A 50 5.69 -8.06 -8.56
CA LYS A 50 6.02 -7.44 -9.86
C LYS A 50 5.05 -6.32 -10.25
N LYS A 51 3.74 -6.52 -10.00
CA LYS A 51 2.72 -5.49 -10.28
C LYS A 51 2.95 -4.25 -9.40
N LEU A 52 3.13 -4.44 -8.09
CA LEU A 52 3.32 -3.36 -7.12
C LEU A 52 4.65 -2.62 -7.33
N PHE A 53 5.70 -3.35 -7.66
CA PHE A 53 7.00 -2.77 -8.02
C PHE A 53 6.88 -1.77 -9.18
N LYS A 54 6.16 -2.14 -10.26
CA LYS A 54 5.94 -1.24 -11.40
C LYS A 54 5.27 0.07 -10.98
N VAL A 55 4.36 0.01 -10.01
CA VAL A 55 3.68 1.22 -9.49
C VAL A 55 4.66 2.10 -8.74
N CYS A 56 5.48 1.52 -7.85
CA CYS A 56 6.52 2.27 -7.14
C CYS A 56 7.45 2.97 -8.13
N ARG A 57 7.93 2.24 -9.15
CA ARG A 57 8.81 2.80 -10.19
C ARG A 57 8.16 3.92 -11.00
N MET A 58 6.91 3.74 -11.44
CA MET A 58 6.17 4.78 -12.17
C MET A 58 5.98 6.07 -11.35
N ARG A 59 5.99 5.96 -10.03
CA ARG A 59 5.80 7.06 -9.08
C ARG A 59 7.11 7.61 -8.52
N GLY A 60 8.25 7.03 -8.89
CA GLY A 60 9.55 7.42 -8.35
C GLY A 60 9.68 7.16 -6.84
N ILE A 61 9.01 6.11 -6.32
CA ILE A 61 9.09 5.71 -4.92
C ILE A 61 10.30 4.80 -4.75
N PRO A 62 11.32 5.18 -3.96
CA PRO A 62 12.47 4.33 -3.66
C PRO A 62 12.06 3.03 -2.99
N ILE A 63 12.75 1.95 -3.33
CA ILE A 63 12.42 0.60 -2.85
C ILE A 63 13.63 0.01 -2.13
N PHE A 64 13.38 -0.47 -0.90
CA PHE A 64 14.30 -1.24 -0.10
C PHE A 64 13.84 -2.70 -0.12
N THR A 65 14.71 -3.63 -0.47
CA THR A 65 14.35 -5.04 -0.59
C THR A 65 14.80 -5.82 0.63
N PHE A 66 13.89 -6.55 1.27
CA PHE A 66 14.18 -7.45 2.38
C PHE A 66 13.85 -8.89 2.01
N ILE A 67 14.88 -9.72 1.81
CA ILE A 67 14.75 -11.15 1.54
C ILE A 67 14.58 -11.87 2.86
N ASN A 68 13.36 -12.28 3.14
CA ASN A 68 12.89 -12.81 4.42
C ASN A 68 12.90 -14.34 4.46
N LYS A 69 12.82 -14.88 5.66
CA LYS A 69 12.69 -16.31 5.99
C LYS A 69 13.96 -17.13 5.82
N LEU A 70 15.12 -16.54 6.08
CA LEU A 70 16.39 -17.26 6.13
C LEU A 70 16.49 -18.29 7.28
N ASP A 71 15.51 -18.27 8.21
CA ASP A 71 15.30 -19.34 9.20
C ASP A 71 14.89 -20.68 8.57
N ARG A 72 14.65 -20.72 7.27
CA ARG A 72 14.27 -21.90 6.48
C ARG A 72 15.19 -22.05 5.27
N ASP A 73 15.20 -23.27 4.73
CA ASP A 73 15.86 -23.52 3.46
C ASP A 73 15.15 -22.75 2.35
N GLY A 74 15.92 -22.03 1.55
CA GLY A 74 15.43 -21.18 0.47
C GLY A 74 16.24 -21.40 -0.82
N ARG A 75 16.09 -20.49 -1.77
CA ARG A 75 16.88 -20.45 -3.00
C ARG A 75 18.25 -19.83 -2.71
N GLU A 76 19.21 -20.11 -3.59
CA GLU A 76 20.54 -19.52 -3.47
C GLU A 76 20.48 -17.99 -3.53
N PRO A 77 21.20 -17.28 -2.64
CA PRO A 77 21.18 -15.81 -2.58
C PRO A 77 21.54 -15.13 -3.89
N MET A 78 22.52 -15.65 -4.63
CA MET A 78 22.90 -15.15 -5.96
C MET A 78 21.77 -15.25 -6.97
N ASP A 79 21.01 -16.34 -6.98
CA ASP A 79 19.86 -16.51 -7.87
C ASP A 79 18.74 -15.52 -7.54
N LEU A 80 18.56 -15.18 -6.26
CA LEU A 80 17.57 -14.18 -5.84
C LEU A 80 17.96 -12.77 -6.27
N ILE A 81 19.23 -12.40 -6.19
CA ILE A 81 19.74 -11.11 -6.70
C ILE A 81 19.57 -11.04 -8.22
N ALA A 82 19.99 -12.08 -8.95
CA ALA A 82 19.86 -12.14 -10.40
C ALA A 82 18.37 -12.05 -10.83
N GLU A 83 17.46 -12.71 -10.10
CA GLU A 83 16.02 -12.61 -10.37
C GLU A 83 15.48 -11.19 -10.13
N LEU A 84 15.94 -10.49 -9.07
CA LEU A 84 15.58 -9.08 -8.83
C LEU A 84 15.94 -8.21 -10.03
N GLU A 85 17.16 -8.30 -10.50
CA GLU A 85 17.66 -7.51 -11.61
C GLU A 85 16.99 -7.86 -12.94
N GLU A 86 16.84 -9.15 -13.25
CA GLU A 86 16.23 -9.61 -14.50
C GLU A 86 14.72 -9.34 -14.56
N VAL A 87 13.99 -9.66 -13.47
CA VAL A 87 12.52 -9.62 -13.47
C VAL A 87 11.98 -8.23 -13.24
N LEU A 88 12.63 -7.44 -12.39
CA LEU A 88 12.20 -6.09 -12.02
C LEU A 88 12.91 -4.99 -12.81
N GLU A 89 14.01 -5.31 -13.50
CA GLU A 89 14.81 -4.35 -14.27
C GLU A 89 15.28 -3.18 -13.39
N ILE A 90 15.78 -3.51 -12.17
CA ILE A 90 16.36 -2.56 -11.21
C ILE A 90 17.72 -3.08 -10.75
N ASP A 91 18.70 -2.21 -10.61
CA ASP A 91 19.98 -2.56 -10.05
C ASP A 91 19.83 -2.94 -8.57
N ALA A 92 20.53 -3.98 -8.12
CA ALA A 92 20.52 -4.45 -6.76
C ALA A 92 21.90 -4.34 -6.11
N TYR A 93 21.94 -3.80 -4.87
CA TYR A 93 23.14 -3.79 -4.06
C TYR A 93 22.90 -4.55 -2.75
N PRO A 94 23.54 -5.72 -2.55
CA PRO A 94 23.45 -6.44 -1.29
C PRO A 94 24.16 -5.69 -0.16
N MET A 95 23.39 -5.20 0.81
CA MET A 95 23.92 -4.53 2.01
C MET A 95 24.55 -5.54 2.97
N ASN A 96 24.05 -6.76 2.96
CA ASN A 96 24.55 -7.88 3.73
C ASN A 96 24.46 -9.19 2.93
N TRP A 97 25.20 -10.21 3.37
CA TRP A 97 25.22 -11.51 2.73
C TRP A 97 25.04 -12.65 3.75
N PRO A 98 24.15 -13.62 3.51
CA PRO A 98 23.89 -14.68 4.46
C PRO A 98 25.00 -15.74 4.44
N MET A 99 25.40 -16.19 5.61
CA MET A 99 26.28 -17.34 5.80
C MET A 99 25.43 -18.58 6.11
N GLY A 100 24.96 -19.22 5.04
CA GLY A 100 24.03 -20.36 5.11
C GLY A 100 22.56 -19.97 5.24
N MET A 101 21.69 -20.98 5.35
CA MET A 101 20.23 -20.81 5.49
C MET A 101 19.65 -21.96 6.32
N GLY A 102 18.44 -21.79 6.85
CA GLY A 102 17.72 -22.78 7.64
C GLY A 102 18.53 -23.23 8.85
N LYS A 103 18.71 -24.54 9.01
CA LYS A 103 19.47 -25.12 10.13
C LYS A 103 20.98 -24.85 10.06
N ASN A 104 21.47 -24.47 8.91
CA ASN A 104 22.87 -24.18 8.65
C ASN A 104 23.16 -22.67 8.66
N PHE A 105 22.21 -21.85 9.06
CA PHE A 105 22.36 -20.41 9.12
C PHE A 105 23.28 -20.03 10.29
N LEU A 106 24.43 -19.47 9.98
CA LEU A 106 25.46 -19.08 10.95
C LEU A 106 25.38 -17.61 11.32
N GLY A 107 24.98 -16.76 10.36
CA GLY A 107 24.94 -15.32 10.53
C GLY A 107 24.94 -14.57 9.20
N ILE A 108 25.29 -13.29 9.25
CA ILE A 108 25.36 -12.38 8.11
C ILE A 108 26.70 -11.69 8.05
N TYR A 109 27.25 -11.57 6.86
CA TYR A 109 28.32 -10.66 6.55
C TYR A 109 27.74 -9.32 6.05
N HIS A 110 28.03 -8.24 6.74
CA HIS A 110 27.60 -6.88 6.36
C HIS A 110 28.59 -6.30 5.36
N ILE A 111 28.25 -6.31 4.06
CA ILE A 111 29.11 -5.82 2.99
C ILE A 111 29.37 -4.32 3.17
N TYR A 112 28.31 -3.55 3.41
CA TYR A 112 28.43 -2.09 3.55
C TYR A 112 29.23 -1.66 4.79
N ASN A 113 29.07 -2.35 5.91
CA ASN A 113 29.70 -2.00 7.19
C ASN A 113 30.97 -2.79 7.48
N ASN A 114 31.36 -3.73 6.61
CA ASN A 114 32.50 -4.62 6.75
C ASN A 114 32.59 -5.26 8.15
N ARG A 115 31.56 -6.02 8.53
CA ARG A 115 31.48 -6.73 9.82
C ARG A 115 30.67 -8.01 9.68
N VAL A 116 30.92 -8.98 10.57
CA VAL A 116 30.16 -10.24 10.67
C VAL A 116 29.25 -10.19 11.89
N GLU A 117 27.98 -10.52 11.69
CA GLU A 117 26.96 -10.67 12.72
C GLU A 117 26.62 -12.17 12.86
N LEU A 118 26.87 -12.75 14.04
CA LEU A 118 26.58 -14.16 14.31
C LEU A 118 25.21 -14.34 14.94
N THR A 119 24.54 -15.43 14.59
CA THR A 119 23.30 -15.84 15.25
C THR A 119 23.56 -16.71 16.46
N HIS A 120 22.86 -16.42 17.54
CA HIS A 120 22.77 -17.28 18.71
C HIS A 120 21.31 -17.74 18.89
N PRO A 121 20.96 -18.98 18.46
CA PRO A 121 19.57 -19.46 18.51
C PRO A 121 18.94 -19.48 19.90
N GLU A 122 19.76 -19.43 20.96
CA GLU A 122 19.33 -19.50 22.37
C GLU A 122 19.25 -18.13 23.05
N GLN A 123 19.73 -17.05 22.40
CA GLN A 123 19.74 -15.69 22.96
C GLN A 123 18.83 -14.80 22.14
N ASN A 124 17.67 -14.50 22.67
CA ASN A 124 16.75 -13.52 22.07
C ASN A 124 17.37 -12.11 22.16
N GLY A 125 18.01 -11.67 21.07
CA GLY A 125 18.27 -10.25 20.84
C GLY A 125 19.71 -9.73 21.02
N ASP A 126 20.65 -10.51 21.55
CA ASP A 126 22.06 -10.10 21.59
C ASP A 126 22.82 -10.81 20.46
N ASN A 127 23.09 -10.08 19.38
CA ASN A 127 23.91 -10.53 18.27
C ASN A 127 25.38 -10.19 18.55
N ASP A 128 26.27 -11.16 18.35
CA ASP A 128 27.70 -10.92 18.44
C ASP A 128 28.25 -10.40 17.12
N PHE A 129 28.78 -9.18 17.14
CA PHE A 129 29.48 -8.62 15.99
C PHE A 129 30.97 -8.95 16.07
N LEU A 130 31.49 -9.59 15.03
CA LEU A 130 32.91 -9.89 14.91
C LEU A 130 33.62 -8.82 14.11
N PRO A 131 34.77 -8.32 14.60
CA PRO A 131 35.57 -7.35 13.87
C PRO A 131 36.28 -7.98 12.66
N LEU A 132 36.36 -7.23 11.56
CA LEU A 132 37.10 -7.61 10.36
C LEU A 132 38.31 -6.69 10.19
N ASP A 133 39.33 -7.19 9.52
CA ASP A 133 40.47 -6.40 9.06
C ASP A 133 40.15 -5.65 7.75
N GLU A 134 41.13 -4.94 7.24
CA GLU A 134 40.99 -4.16 5.99
C GLU A 134 40.70 -5.03 4.75
N ASP A 135 41.09 -6.30 4.78
CA ASP A 135 40.84 -7.28 3.72
C ASP A 135 39.53 -8.07 3.91
N GLY A 136 38.76 -7.76 4.96
CA GLY A 136 37.47 -8.42 5.26
C GLY A 136 37.60 -9.76 5.99
N ALA A 137 38.77 -10.13 6.49
CA ALA A 137 38.96 -11.33 7.29
C ALA A 137 38.65 -11.09 8.77
N ILE A 138 38.04 -12.08 9.44
CA ILE A 138 37.72 -12.00 10.88
C ILE A 138 39.00 -11.89 11.70
N ILE A 139 39.08 -10.88 12.54
CA ILE A 139 40.17 -10.68 13.48
C ILE A 139 39.90 -11.56 14.72
N GLY A 140 40.70 -12.64 14.87
CA GLY A 140 40.62 -13.55 16.01
C GLY A 140 40.45 -15.00 15.58
N ASP A 141 40.48 -15.91 16.59
CA ASP A 141 40.33 -17.36 16.38
C ASP A 141 38.87 -17.73 16.70
N TYR A 142 38.04 -17.79 15.67
CA TYR A 142 36.63 -18.15 15.77
C TYR A 142 36.35 -19.44 14.99
N PRO A 143 35.60 -20.41 15.54
CA PRO A 143 35.31 -21.68 14.88
C PRO A 143 34.60 -21.53 13.52
N ILE A 144 33.92 -20.39 13.28
CA ILE A 144 33.22 -20.11 12.03
C ILE A 144 34.19 -20.02 10.84
N THR A 145 35.41 -19.56 11.04
CA THR A 145 36.42 -19.39 9.96
C THR A 145 36.84 -20.73 9.34
N GLU A 146 36.66 -21.82 10.05
CA GLU A 146 36.91 -23.18 9.54
C GLU A 146 35.71 -23.77 8.79
N SER A 147 34.55 -23.08 8.78
CA SER A 147 33.32 -23.55 8.15
C SER A 147 33.37 -23.36 6.62
N THR A 148 32.99 -24.42 5.90
CA THR A 148 32.80 -24.33 4.43
C THR A 148 31.71 -23.32 4.04
N ILE A 149 30.73 -23.09 4.91
CA ILE A 149 29.65 -22.12 4.71
C ILE A 149 30.22 -20.70 4.74
N TYR A 150 31.11 -20.40 5.69
CA TYR A 150 31.79 -19.11 5.74
C TYR A 150 32.68 -18.91 4.51
N THR A 151 33.47 -19.91 4.13
CA THR A 151 34.33 -19.83 2.94
C THR A 151 33.52 -19.54 1.68
N GLN A 152 32.41 -20.25 1.49
CA GLN A 152 31.51 -20.01 0.34
C GLN A 152 30.94 -18.58 0.36
N ALA A 153 30.45 -18.13 1.52
CA ALA A 153 29.88 -16.77 1.64
C ALA A 153 30.93 -15.69 1.32
N MET A 154 32.20 -15.90 1.72
CA MET A 154 33.27 -14.96 1.41
C MET A 154 33.66 -14.98 -0.07
N GLU A 155 33.63 -16.15 -0.73
CA GLU A 155 33.81 -16.24 -2.19
C GLU A 155 32.68 -15.48 -2.93
N ASP A 156 31.43 -15.63 -2.49
CA ASP A 156 30.29 -14.89 -3.05
C ASP A 156 30.45 -13.40 -2.87
N VAL A 157 30.85 -12.93 -1.66
CA VAL A 157 31.10 -11.51 -1.37
C VAL A 157 32.21 -10.95 -2.26
N LEU A 158 33.28 -11.71 -2.45
CA LEU A 158 34.35 -11.30 -3.35
C LEU A 158 33.85 -11.11 -4.79
N LEU A 159 33.03 -12.04 -5.27
CA LEU A 159 32.40 -11.97 -6.59
C LEU A 159 31.48 -10.73 -6.71
N LEU A 160 30.69 -10.46 -5.68
CA LEU A 160 29.81 -9.27 -5.65
C LEU A 160 30.59 -7.97 -5.67
N ASN A 161 31.73 -7.90 -4.96
CA ASN A 161 32.59 -6.72 -4.95
C ASN A 161 33.28 -6.49 -6.30
N GLU A 162 33.59 -7.56 -7.05
CA GLU A 162 34.29 -7.47 -8.35
C GLU A 162 33.31 -7.24 -9.53
N ALA A 163 32.13 -7.86 -9.49
CA ALA A 163 31.21 -7.92 -10.63
C ALA A 163 29.79 -7.39 -10.35
N GLY A 164 29.45 -7.08 -9.08
CA GLY A 164 28.17 -6.53 -8.70
C GLY A 164 28.04 -5.04 -8.98
N ASN A 165 26.84 -4.50 -8.75
CA ASN A 165 26.61 -3.05 -8.83
C ASN A 165 27.34 -2.32 -7.69
N PRO A 166 27.92 -1.14 -7.93
CA PRO A 166 28.47 -0.33 -6.86
C PRO A 166 27.38 0.27 -5.98
N PHE A 167 27.69 0.54 -4.72
CA PHE A 167 26.81 1.31 -3.86
C PHE A 167 26.67 2.74 -4.37
N ASP A 168 25.44 3.18 -4.56
CA ASP A 168 25.11 4.53 -5.04
C ASP A 168 23.88 5.07 -4.33
N GLU A 169 24.08 6.00 -3.40
CA GLU A 169 23.03 6.61 -2.59
C GLU A 169 22.07 7.45 -3.44
N GLU A 170 22.56 8.13 -4.47
CA GLU A 170 21.71 8.91 -5.37
C GLU A 170 20.80 8.00 -6.21
N ALA A 171 21.33 6.88 -6.70
CA ALA A 171 20.54 5.87 -7.41
C ALA A 171 19.47 5.21 -6.51
N ILE A 172 19.77 5.01 -5.21
CA ILE A 172 18.77 4.55 -4.22
C ILE A 172 17.65 5.58 -4.08
N ALA A 173 18.00 6.84 -3.86
CA ALA A 173 17.03 7.93 -3.69
C ALA A 173 16.14 8.14 -4.92
N ASN A 174 16.66 7.90 -6.12
CA ASN A 174 15.94 7.99 -7.39
C ASN A 174 15.15 6.72 -7.75
N GLY A 175 15.28 5.62 -6.98
CA GLY A 175 14.61 4.34 -7.24
C GLY A 175 15.21 3.58 -8.44
N GLU A 176 16.47 3.83 -8.77
CA GLU A 176 17.22 3.16 -9.83
C GLU A 176 17.98 1.94 -9.29
N LEU A 177 18.36 1.97 -8.01
CA LEU A 177 19.04 0.91 -7.28
C LEU A 177 18.23 0.56 -6.02
N THR A 178 18.11 -0.75 -5.72
CA THR A 178 17.52 -1.22 -4.46
C THR A 178 18.61 -1.78 -3.54
N PRO A 179 18.73 -1.26 -2.30
CA PRO A 179 19.55 -1.91 -1.28
C PRO A 179 18.84 -3.19 -0.83
N VAL A 180 19.55 -4.33 -0.85
CA VAL A 180 19.01 -5.65 -0.55
C VAL A 180 19.54 -6.15 0.79
N PHE A 181 18.62 -6.58 1.64
CA PHE A 181 18.91 -7.13 2.95
C PHE A 181 18.41 -8.56 3.05
N PHE A 182 19.21 -9.43 3.61
CA PHE A 182 18.84 -10.80 3.92
C PHE A 182 18.61 -10.95 5.42
N GLY A 183 17.52 -11.62 5.82
CA GLY A 183 17.21 -11.80 7.23
C GLY A 183 16.01 -12.70 7.49
N SER A 184 15.54 -12.70 8.74
CA SER A 184 14.33 -13.39 9.17
C SER A 184 13.53 -12.52 10.14
N ALA A 185 12.37 -12.07 9.69
CA ALA A 185 11.44 -11.30 10.54
C ALA A 185 10.89 -12.14 11.71
N LEU A 186 10.81 -13.48 11.56
CA LEU A 186 10.32 -14.38 12.61
C LEU A 186 11.27 -14.41 13.81
N THR A 187 12.58 -14.46 13.55
CA THR A 187 13.61 -14.52 14.58
C THR A 187 14.12 -13.12 14.97
N GLY A 188 13.71 -12.06 14.26
CA GLY A 188 14.21 -10.71 14.42
C GLY A 188 15.60 -10.45 13.82
N PHE A 189 16.22 -11.50 13.25
CA PHE A 189 17.58 -11.44 12.73
C PHE A 189 17.69 -10.59 11.46
N GLY A 190 18.67 -9.69 11.43
CA GLY A 190 18.89 -8.75 10.32
C GLY A 190 17.88 -7.59 10.26
N VAL A 191 16.86 -7.57 11.13
CA VAL A 191 15.82 -6.52 11.14
C VAL A 191 16.37 -5.21 11.68
N GLN A 192 17.14 -5.24 12.78
CA GLN A 192 17.74 -4.02 13.35
C GLN A 192 18.72 -3.40 12.35
N THR A 193 19.59 -4.19 11.75
CA THR A 193 20.55 -3.71 10.76
C THR A 193 19.87 -3.12 9.52
N PHE A 194 18.73 -3.72 9.12
CA PHE A 194 17.88 -3.15 8.07
C PHE A 194 17.33 -1.79 8.50
N LEU A 195 16.81 -1.65 9.72
CA LEU A 195 16.27 -0.38 10.22
C LEU A 195 17.33 0.70 10.32
N ASP A 196 18.52 0.36 10.81
CA ASP A 196 19.66 1.28 10.87
C ASP A 196 19.99 1.85 9.49
N ALA A 197 20.17 0.96 8.50
CA ALA A 197 20.44 1.38 7.12
C ALA A 197 19.24 2.10 6.48
N TYR A 198 18.01 1.70 6.82
CA TYR A 198 16.81 2.35 6.31
C TYR A 198 16.73 3.82 6.73
N ILE A 199 17.02 4.15 8.00
CA ILE A 199 16.98 5.54 8.47
C ILE A 199 18.11 6.38 7.86
N ASP A 200 19.24 5.76 7.49
CA ASP A 200 20.37 6.45 6.85
C ASP A 200 20.08 6.80 5.38
N PHE A 201 19.38 5.91 4.66
CA PHE A 201 19.21 6.03 3.19
C PHE A 201 17.77 6.30 2.75
N ALA A 202 16.76 6.16 3.61
CA ALA A 202 15.39 6.48 3.24
C ALA A 202 15.21 7.98 3.02
N PRO A 203 14.49 8.39 1.97
CA PRO A 203 14.30 9.79 1.70
C PRO A 203 13.44 10.46 2.76
N SER A 204 13.75 11.71 3.07
CA SER A 204 12.84 12.57 3.81
C SER A 204 11.53 12.77 3.04
N PRO A 205 10.42 13.16 3.73
CA PRO A 205 9.15 13.41 3.08
C PRO A 205 9.26 14.36 1.89
N ALA A 206 8.78 13.92 0.72
CA ALA A 206 8.87 14.67 -0.51
C ALA A 206 7.68 15.61 -0.73
N ALA A 207 7.91 16.69 -1.50
CA ALA A 207 6.86 17.56 -2.01
C ALA A 207 5.82 16.75 -2.78
N LYS A 208 4.54 17.07 -2.60
CA LYS A 208 3.43 16.39 -3.30
C LYS A 208 2.86 17.26 -4.41
N LYS A 209 2.51 16.63 -5.53
CA LYS A 209 2.03 17.29 -6.72
C LYS A 209 0.52 17.54 -6.68
N THR A 210 0.11 18.71 -7.13
CA THR A 210 -1.31 19.04 -7.31
C THR A 210 -1.82 18.61 -8.69
N GLU A 211 -3.14 18.60 -8.90
CA GLU A 211 -3.74 18.33 -10.21
C GLU A 211 -3.28 19.32 -11.29
N GLU A 212 -2.96 20.55 -10.91
CA GLU A 212 -2.44 21.59 -11.81
C GLU A 212 -0.95 21.43 -12.10
N GLY A 213 -0.28 20.45 -11.46
CA GLY A 213 1.14 20.16 -11.63
C GLY A 213 2.08 20.96 -10.74
N GLU A 214 1.57 21.79 -9.83
CA GLU A 214 2.34 22.51 -8.83
C GLU A 214 2.85 21.54 -7.75
N LEU A 215 4.10 21.70 -7.30
CA LEU A 215 4.67 20.97 -6.18
C LEU A 215 4.47 21.74 -4.89
N ILE A 216 3.77 21.14 -3.93
CA ILE A 216 3.61 21.68 -2.58
C ILE A 216 4.79 21.19 -1.73
N PRO A 217 5.71 22.08 -1.34
CA PRO A 217 6.87 21.71 -0.54
C PRO A 217 6.45 21.41 0.90
N THR A 218 7.15 20.49 1.54
CA THR A 218 6.91 20.14 2.96
C THR A 218 7.12 21.31 3.92
N SER A 219 7.96 22.27 3.53
CA SER A 219 8.27 23.51 4.30
C SER A 219 7.20 24.59 4.23
N LYS A 220 6.12 24.42 3.47
CA LYS A 220 5.01 25.36 3.45
C LYS A 220 4.35 25.42 4.81
N GLU A 221 4.07 26.65 5.32
CA GLU A 221 3.52 26.85 6.68
C GLU A 221 2.08 26.37 6.83
N ASP A 222 1.24 26.56 5.80
CA ASP A 222 -0.16 26.14 5.84
C ASP A 222 -0.28 24.61 5.88
N LEU A 223 -1.11 24.09 6.79
CA LEU A 223 -1.41 22.67 6.85
C LEU A 223 -2.14 22.22 5.58
N THR A 224 -1.59 21.23 4.89
CA THR A 224 -2.25 20.54 3.79
C THR A 224 -2.08 19.03 3.90
N GLY A 225 -3.03 18.28 3.35
CA GLY A 225 -2.93 16.84 3.27
C GLY A 225 -4.09 16.22 2.51
N PHE A 226 -4.04 14.92 2.31
CA PHE A 226 -5.08 14.19 1.61
C PHE A 226 -5.49 12.91 2.34
N ILE A 227 -6.75 12.50 2.13
CA ILE A 227 -7.31 11.28 2.71
C ILE A 227 -7.03 10.11 1.74
N PHE A 228 -6.21 9.15 2.16
CA PHE A 228 -5.88 7.99 1.32
C PHE A 228 -6.61 6.71 1.73
N LYS A 229 -7.10 6.64 2.97
CA LYS A 229 -7.80 5.47 3.50
C LYS A 229 -8.90 5.88 4.47
N ILE A 230 -10.01 5.13 4.46
CA ILE A 230 -11.07 5.26 5.45
C ILE A 230 -11.34 3.87 6.01
N GLN A 231 -11.51 3.78 7.32
CA GLN A 231 -11.86 2.53 8.00
C GLN A 231 -12.94 2.80 9.02
N ALA A 232 -14.04 2.04 8.94
CA ALA A 232 -15.14 2.09 9.89
C ALA A 232 -15.08 0.90 10.84
N ASN A 233 -15.71 1.05 12.02
CA ASN A 233 -15.93 -0.02 13.00
C ASN A 233 -14.68 -0.79 13.43
N MET A 234 -13.53 -0.13 13.53
CA MET A 234 -12.29 -0.75 14.02
C MET A 234 -12.44 -1.31 15.45
N ASN A 235 -13.32 -0.71 16.25
CA ASN A 235 -13.71 -1.23 17.54
C ASN A 235 -15.20 -1.63 17.49
N PRO A 236 -15.56 -2.92 17.66
CA PRO A 236 -16.95 -3.35 17.66
C PRO A 236 -17.83 -2.68 18.71
N ALA A 237 -17.22 -2.20 19.82
CA ALA A 237 -17.92 -1.50 20.90
C ALA A 237 -18.21 -0.02 20.57
N HIS A 238 -17.46 0.56 19.67
CA HIS A 238 -17.59 1.96 19.25
C HIS A 238 -17.76 2.00 17.74
N ARG A 239 -18.87 2.55 17.25
CA ARG A 239 -19.12 2.72 15.82
C ARG A 239 -18.38 3.96 15.32
N ASP A 240 -17.07 3.94 15.41
CA ASP A 240 -16.18 4.99 14.96
C ASP A 240 -15.80 4.78 13.47
N ARG A 241 -15.63 5.88 12.79
CA ARG A 241 -15.11 5.95 11.43
C ARG A 241 -13.86 6.82 11.48
N ILE A 242 -12.76 6.31 10.95
CA ILE A 242 -11.48 7.01 10.92
C ILE A 242 -11.06 7.20 9.48
N ALA A 243 -10.76 8.45 9.13
CA ALA A 243 -10.16 8.82 7.85
C ALA A 243 -8.67 9.06 8.08
N PHE A 244 -7.81 8.33 7.37
CA PHE A 244 -6.37 8.47 7.46
C PHE A 244 -5.89 9.54 6.49
N MET A 245 -5.27 10.58 7.06
CA MET A 245 -4.72 11.72 6.34
C MET A 245 -3.20 11.65 6.31
N ARG A 246 -2.61 11.75 5.13
CA ARG A 246 -1.20 12.07 4.96
C ARG A 246 -1.04 13.59 5.01
N ILE A 247 -0.20 14.09 5.92
CA ILE A 247 0.18 15.50 5.99
C ILE A 247 1.24 15.76 4.92
N CYS A 248 1.00 16.75 4.05
CA CYS A 248 1.90 17.10 2.95
C CYS A 248 2.72 18.36 3.24
N SER A 249 2.16 19.31 4.01
CA SER A 249 2.84 20.53 4.44
C SER A 249 2.24 21.04 5.75
N GLY A 250 2.94 21.95 6.41
CA GLY A 250 2.53 22.57 7.65
C GLY A 250 2.59 21.65 8.84
N GLU A 251 2.03 22.10 9.94
CA GLU A 251 1.97 21.37 11.21
C GLU A 251 0.53 21.24 11.67
N TYR A 252 0.15 20.04 12.09
CA TYR A 252 -1.11 19.78 12.72
C TYR A 252 -1.01 20.08 14.23
N GLU A 253 -1.95 20.87 14.72
CA GLU A 253 -2.24 21.03 16.15
C GLU A 253 -3.74 20.77 16.42
N PRO A 254 -4.10 20.20 17.60
CA PRO A 254 -5.49 19.99 17.95
C PRO A 254 -6.32 21.25 17.89
N GLY A 255 -7.35 21.25 17.06
CA GLY A 255 -8.25 22.38 16.90
C GLY A 255 -7.98 23.27 15.68
N VAL A 256 -7.03 22.90 14.81
CA VAL A 256 -6.79 23.59 13.56
C VAL A 256 -8.03 23.51 12.64
N ASP A 257 -8.34 24.61 11.98
CA ASP A 257 -9.46 24.72 11.03
C ASP A 257 -8.97 24.48 9.60
N VAL A 258 -9.50 23.47 8.95
CA VAL A 258 -9.20 23.14 7.54
C VAL A 258 -10.45 23.20 6.68
N THR A 259 -10.26 23.30 5.39
CA THR A 259 -11.34 23.24 4.39
C THR A 259 -11.22 21.96 3.57
N ILE A 260 -12.33 21.23 3.40
CA ILE A 260 -12.42 20.11 2.47
C ILE A 260 -12.58 20.70 1.06
N GLN A 261 -11.59 20.47 0.19
CA GLN A 261 -11.56 21.09 -1.15
C GLN A 261 -12.80 20.77 -1.98
N ARG A 262 -13.22 19.51 -2.01
CA ARG A 262 -14.36 19.01 -2.79
C ARG A 262 -15.67 19.72 -2.47
N THR A 263 -15.93 20.00 -1.18
CA THR A 263 -17.22 20.55 -0.72
C THR A 263 -17.16 22.01 -0.30
N GLY A 264 -15.97 22.57 -0.11
CA GLY A 264 -15.76 23.89 0.49
C GLY A 264 -16.14 23.97 1.99
N LYS A 265 -16.47 22.84 2.62
CA LYS A 265 -16.90 22.78 4.02
C LYS A 265 -15.70 22.93 4.95
N LYS A 266 -15.84 23.78 5.94
CA LYS A 266 -14.85 23.92 7.02
C LYS A 266 -15.01 22.77 8.03
N LEU A 267 -13.88 22.22 8.44
CA LEU A 267 -13.79 21.16 9.42
C LEU A 267 -12.75 21.53 10.47
N LYS A 268 -13.13 21.42 11.74
CA LYS A 268 -12.20 21.61 12.86
C LYS A 268 -11.62 20.25 13.28
N LEU A 269 -10.30 20.11 13.19
CA LEU A 269 -9.60 18.88 13.55
C LEU A 269 -9.32 18.85 15.05
N SER A 270 -10.34 18.52 15.86
CA SER A 270 -10.26 18.56 17.33
C SER A 270 -9.84 17.23 17.96
N HIS A 271 -10.17 16.11 17.32
CA HIS A 271 -9.91 14.77 17.82
C HIS A 271 -9.24 13.97 16.71
N THR A 272 -7.96 13.73 16.89
CA THR A 272 -7.14 12.92 15.99
C THR A 272 -6.53 11.78 16.78
N THR A 273 -6.28 10.70 16.13
CA THR A 273 -5.69 9.51 16.70
C THR A 273 -4.47 9.08 15.89
N GLN A 274 -3.52 8.52 16.58
CA GLN A 274 -2.35 7.88 16.02
C GLN A 274 -2.30 6.44 16.51
N PHE A 275 -1.79 5.55 15.68
CA PHE A 275 -1.69 4.15 16.02
C PHE A 275 -0.24 3.85 16.43
N MET A 276 0.01 3.70 17.72
CA MET A 276 1.27 3.26 18.32
C MET A 276 1.13 1.77 18.66
N ALA A 277 1.74 0.89 17.89
CA ALA A 277 1.60 -0.57 18.03
C ALA A 277 0.13 -1.00 18.26
N ASP A 278 -0.25 -1.44 19.44
CA ASP A 278 -1.58 -1.93 19.79
C ASP A 278 -2.49 -0.86 20.45
N SER A 279 -1.98 0.37 20.67
CA SER A 279 -2.72 1.44 21.32
C SER A 279 -3.08 2.60 20.39
N ARG A 280 -4.18 3.28 20.69
CA ARG A 280 -4.57 4.54 20.07
C ARG A 280 -4.22 5.67 21.01
N GLU A 281 -3.44 6.60 20.53
CA GLU A 281 -3.08 7.79 21.29
C GLU A 281 -3.60 9.05 20.61
N SER A 282 -3.89 10.07 21.41
CA SER A 282 -4.26 11.38 20.87
C SER A 282 -3.01 12.09 20.37
N VAL A 283 -3.06 12.55 19.12
CA VAL A 283 -1.96 13.30 18.51
C VAL A 283 -1.91 14.71 19.08
N LYS A 284 -0.76 15.11 19.59
CA LYS A 284 -0.52 16.47 20.12
C LYS A 284 0.00 17.40 19.03
N SER A 285 0.83 16.91 18.15
CA SER A 285 1.33 17.60 16.96
C SER A 285 1.73 16.55 15.92
N ALA A 286 1.69 16.93 14.64
CA ALA A 286 2.17 16.12 13.54
C ALA A 286 2.61 17.03 12.40
N VAL A 287 3.64 16.62 11.66
CA VAL A 287 4.28 17.43 10.63
C VAL A 287 4.15 16.78 9.25
N ALA A 288 4.62 17.48 8.22
CA ALA A 288 4.68 16.94 6.86
C ALA A 288 5.43 15.58 6.84
N GLY A 289 4.80 14.57 6.28
CA GLY A 289 5.29 13.18 6.32
C GLY A 289 4.47 12.30 7.24
N ASP A 290 3.86 12.83 8.28
CA ASP A 290 3.08 12.07 9.22
C ASP A 290 1.72 11.64 8.69
N ILE A 291 1.22 10.57 9.31
CA ILE A 291 -0.10 10.02 9.05
C ILE A 291 -0.92 10.09 10.32
N ILE A 292 -2.03 10.79 10.25
CA ILE A 292 -2.97 10.94 11.37
C ILE A 292 -4.34 10.37 11.03
N GLY A 293 -5.02 9.82 12.02
CA GLY A 293 -6.40 9.35 11.90
C GLY A 293 -7.36 10.44 12.38
N LEU A 294 -8.27 10.85 11.52
CA LEU A 294 -9.31 11.84 11.79
C LEU A 294 -10.62 11.12 12.10
N TYR A 295 -11.23 11.41 13.26
CA TYR A 295 -12.59 10.94 13.53
C TYR A 295 -13.56 11.64 12.58
N ASP A 296 -14.27 10.86 11.79
CA ASP A 296 -15.15 11.37 10.75
C ASP A 296 -16.60 10.91 10.94
N THR A 297 -17.53 11.82 10.77
CA THR A 297 -18.98 11.56 10.84
C THR A 297 -19.60 11.26 9.47
N GLY A 298 -18.80 11.05 8.43
CA GLY A 298 -19.23 10.76 7.06
C GLY A 298 -19.08 11.95 6.09
N ASN A 299 -18.28 12.95 6.47
CA ASN A 299 -18.01 14.11 5.61
C ASN A 299 -16.85 13.88 4.65
N LEU A 300 -15.87 13.05 5.08
CA LEU A 300 -14.64 12.79 4.34
C LEU A 300 -14.80 11.61 3.38
N GLN A 301 -14.09 11.69 2.27
CA GLN A 301 -13.97 10.63 1.26
C GLN A 301 -12.50 10.38 0.93
N ILE A 302 -12.20 9.18 0.45
CA ILE A 302 -10.88 8.86 -0.11
C ILE A 302 -10.61 9.79 -1.30
N GLY A 303 -9.44 10.42 -1.32
CA GLY A 303 -9.03 11.42 -2.30
C GLY A 303 -9.34 12.87 -1.90
N ASP A 304 -10.09 13.10 -0.80
CA ASP A 304 -10.33 14.48 -0.33
C ASP A 304 -9.01 15.15 0.05
N THR A 305 -8.79 16.34 -0.47
CA THR A 305 -7.73 17.25 -0.02
C THR A 305 -8.27 18.17 1.08
N LEU A 306 -7.51 18.25 2.17
CA LEU A 306 -7.73 19.18 3.28
C LEU A 306 -6.65 20.26 3.25
N TYR A 307 -7.05 21.50 3.40
CA TYR A 307 -6.10 22.62 3.42
C TYR A 307 -6.52 23.71 4.42
N GLU A 308 -5.52 24.32 5.03
CA GLU A 308 -5.65 25.51 5.87
C GLU A 308 -5.54 26.79 5.03
N GLY A 309 -6.11 27.88 5.54
CA GLY A 309 -5.96 29.18 4.94
C GLY A 309 -6.90 29.46 3.76
N LYS A 310 -6.47 30.32 2.83
CA LYS A 310 -7.29 30.82 1.70
C LYS A 310 -6.88 30.24 0.35
N ASN A 311 -5.66 29.75 0.25
CA ASN A 311 -5.10 29.21 -0.98
C ASN A 311 -5.60 27.78 -1.19
N LYS A 312 -6.47 27.61 -2.17
CA LYS A 312 -7.01 26.30 -2.51
C LYS A 312 -5.88 25.41 -3.01
N VAL A 313 -5.88 24.18 -2.50
CA VAL A 313 -4.98 23.12 -2.93
C VAL A 313 -5.81 21.90 -3.28
N GLN A 314 -5.50 21.24 -4.38
CA GLN A 314 -6.06 19.94 -4.76
C GLN A 314 -4.90 19.04 -5.19
N PHE A 315 -4.65 17.99 -4.41
CA PHE A 315 -3.64 16.99 -4.78
C PHE A 315 -4.13 16.09 -5.90
N GLU A 316 -3.20 15.48 -6.64
CA GLU A 316 -3.51 14.49 -7.69
C GLU A 316 -4.49 13.43 -7.20
N ALA A 317 -5.42 13.06 -8.06
CA ALA A 317 -6.42 12.03 -7.76
C ALA A 317 -5.75 10.69 -7.44
N LEU A 318 -6.30 10.00 -6.42
CA LEU A 318 -5.86 8.66 -6.11
C LEU A 318 -6.34 7.67 -7.18
N PRO A 319 -5.52 6.67 -7.53
CA PRO A 319 -5.89 5.68 -8.53
C PRO A 319 -7.15 4.91 -8.12
N GLN A 320 -8.04 4.72 -9.09
CA GLN A 320 -9.23 3.89 -8.96
C GLN A 320 -9.15 2.77 -10.01
N PHE A 321 -9.58 1.58 -9.61
CA PHE A 321 -9.62 0.43 -10.52
C PHE A 321 -11.04 0.19 -10.99
N THR A 322 -11.19 -0.10 -12.28
CA THR A 322 -12.48 -0.57 -12.81
C THR A 322 -12.72 -2.00 -12.34
N PRO A 323 -13.92 -2.32 -11.81
CA PRO A 323 -14.25 -3.68 -11.43
C PRO A 323 -14.25 -4.62 -12.64
N GLU A 324 -13.87 -5.87 -12.37
CA GLU A 324 -13.89 -6.96 -13.36
C GLU A 324 -14.95 -8.00 -13.02
N LEU A 325 -15.46 -8.00 -11.79
CA LEU A 325 -16.50 -8.88 -11.29
C LEU A 325 -17.67 -8.08 -10.73
N PHE A 326 -18.88 -8.55 -11.01
CA PHE A 326 -20.11 -7.89 -10.57
C PHE A 326 -21.07 -8.89 -9.92
N MET A 327 -21.67 -8.50 -8.79
CA MET A 327 -22.68 -9.29 -8.09
C MET A 327 -23.87 -8.42 -7.73
N LYS A 328 -25.09 -8.93 -8.02
CA LYS A 328 -26.32 -8.38 -7.48
C LYS A 328 -26.40 -8.78 -6.02
N VAL A 329 -26.75 -7.83 -5.13
CA VAL A 329 -26.83 -8.07 -3.69
C VAL A 329 -28.22 -7.72 -3.18
N THR A 330 -28.81 -8.63 -2.38
CA THR A 330 -30.12 -8.44 -1.76
C THR A 330 -30.10 -8.90 -0.30
N PRO A 331 -30.77 -8.15 0.61
CA PRO A 331 -30.85 -8.60 1.99
C PRO A 331 -31.76 -9.83 2.13
N LYS A 332 -31.30 -10.88 2.82
CA LYS A 332 -32.15 -12.06 3.10
C LYS A 332 -33.34 -11.71 3.99
N ASN A 333 -33.21 -10.74 4.87
CA ASN A 333 -34.25 -10.32 5.77
C ASN A 333 -34.64 -8.86 5.53
N VAL A 334 -35.85 -8.65 5.00
CA VAL A 334 -36.40 -7.32 4.71
C VAL A 334 -36.51 -6.44 5.96
N MET A 335 -36.74 -7.02 7.15
CA MET A 335 -36.80 -6.26 8.40
C MET A 335 -35.45 -5.63 8.80
N LYS A 336 -34.33 -6.13 8.27
CA LYS A 336 -32.99 -5.60 8.48
C LYS A 336 -32.52 -4.60 7.40
N GLN A 337 -33.42 -4.15 6.55
CA GLN A 337 -33.12 -3.27 5.41
C GLN A 337 -32.34 -2.01 5.79
N LYS A 338 -32.67 -1.38 6.95
CA LYS A 338 -31.93 -0.19 7.43
C LYS A 338 -30.47 -0.52 7.76
N SER A 339 -30.21 -1.67 8.40
CA SER A 339 -28.85 -2.12 8.69
C SER A 339 -28.08 -2.46 7.42
N PHE A 340 -28.74 -3.09 6.47
CA PHE A 340 -28.22 -3.38 5.15
C PHE A 340 -27.76 -2.11 4.40
N TYR A 341 -28.65 -1.12 4.27
CA TYR A 341 -28.32 0.14 3.60
C TYR A 341 -27.16 0.85 4.28
N LYS A 342 -27.18 0.92 5.62
CA LYS A 342 -26.10 1.55 6.38
C LYS A 342 -24.78 0.81 6.17
N GLY A 343 -24.79 -0.52 6.24
CA GLY A 343 -23.61 -1.34 6.05
C GLY A 343 -23.01 -1.21 4.66
N ILE A 344 -23.83 -1.30 3.60
CA ILE A 344 -23.38 -1.09 2.22
C ILE A 344 -22.71 0.28 2.08
N GLN A 345 -23.39 1.35 2.50
CA GLN A 345 -22.86 2.70 2.35
C GLN A 345 -21.51 2.87 3.05
N GLN A 346 -21.36 2.36 4.26
CA GLN A 346 -20.11 2.51 5.01
C GLN A 346 -18.99 1.67 4.41
N LEU A 347 -19.25 0.39 4.07
CA LEU A 347 -18.23 -0.49 3.48
C LEU A 347 -17.76 -0.01 2.08
N VAL A 348 -18.68 0.52 1.28
CA VAL A 348 -18.35 1.12 -0.02
C VAL A 348 -17.50 2.39 0.14
N GLN A 349 -17.76 3.18 1.18
CA GLN A 349 -16.96 4.39 1.44
C GLN A 349 -15.52 4.09 1.87
N GLU A 350 -15.25 2.90 2.39
CA GLU A 350 -13.89 2.41 2.65
C GLU A 350 -13.12 2.08 1.36
N GLY A 351 -13.82 2.00 0.21
CA GLY A 351 -13.24 1.84 -1.11
C GLY A 351 -12.80 0.42 -1.47
N ALA A 352 -13.09 -0.58 -0.63
CA ALA A 352 -12.73 -1.97 -0.92
C ALA A 352 -13.64 -2.62 -1.98
N ILE A 353 -14.82 -2.05 -2.23
CA ILE A 353 -15.81 -2.53 -3.20
C ILE A 353 -16.57 -1.34 -3.77
N GLN A 354 -16.99 -1.42 -5.02
CA GLN A 354 -17.76 -0.37 -5.67
C GLN A 354 -19.26 -0.70 -5.67
N LEU A 355 -20.09 0.34 -5.60
CA LEU A 355 -21.54 0.21 -5.59
C LEU A 355 -22.15 0.84 -6.83
N TYR A 356 -23.04 0.08 -7.44
CA TYR A 356 -23.89 0.50 -8.54
C TYR A 356 -25.35 0.24 -8.20
N LYS A 357 -26.25 1.00 -8.80
CA LYS A 357 -27.68 0.78 -8.76
C LYS A 357 -28.21 0.71 -10.16
N THR A 358 -29.08 -0.25 -10.44
CA THR A 358 -29.78 -0.27 -11.72
C THR A 358 -30.61 1.00 -11.89
N TYR A 359 -30.63 1.56 -13.08
CA TYR A 359 -31.22 2.89 -13.32
C TYR A 359 -32.74 2.94 -13.04
N HIS A 360 -33.46 1.84 -13.32
CA HIS A 360 -34.93 1.80 -13.18
C HIS A 360 -35.42 1.18 -11.87
N THR A 361 -34.74 0.12 -11.41
CA THR A 361 -35.25 -0.68 -10.27
C THR A 361 -34.49 -0.40 -8.98
N GLU A 362 -33.44 0.40 -9.04
CA GLU A 362 -32.55 0.73 -7.92
C GLU A 362 -32.01 -0.51 -7.17
N GLU A 363 -31.88 -1.64 -7.89
CA GLU A 363 -31.28 -2.84 -7.36
C GLU A 363 -29.76 -2.61 -7.16
N PHE A 364 -29.24 -3.10 -6.03
CA PHE A 364 -27.84 -2.95 -5.71
C PHE A 364 -26.98 -3.96 -6.45
N ILE A 365 -25.92 -3.46 -7.08
CA ILE A 365 -24.87 -4.25 -7.72
C ILE A 365 -23.54 -3.83 -7.10
N LEU A 366 -22.76 -4.80 -6.68
CA LEU A 366 -21.41 -4.61 -6.19
C LEU A 366 -20.43 -4.95 -7.30
N GLY A 367 -19.39 -4.11 -7.44
CA GLY A 367 -18.27 -4.34 -8.35
C GLY A 367 -16.97 -4.51 -7.57
N ALA A 368 -16.16 -5.47 -7.95
CA ALA A 368 -14.86 -5.77 -7.34
C ALA A 368 -13.83 -6.18 -8.38
N VAL A 369 -12.56 -6.07 -8.04
CA VAL A 369 -11.45 -6.59 -8.85
C VAL A 369 -11.33 -8.10 -8.69
N GLY A 370 -11.55 -8.61 -7.45
CA GLY A 370 -11.40 -10.02 -7.15
C GLY A 370 -12.52 -10.59 -6.26
N GLN A 371 -12.59 -11.90 -6.23
CA GLN A 371 -13.64 -12.65 -5.53
C GLN A 371 -13.58 -12.47 -4.00
N LEU A 372 -12.37 -12.41 -3.43
CA LEU A 372 -12.18 -12.29 -1.98
C LEU A 372 -12.77 -10.99 -1.43
N GLN A 373 -12.81 -9.91 -2.22
CA GLN A 373 -13.44 -8.65 -1.81
C GLN A 373 -14.92 -8.83 -1.48
N PHE A 374 -15.65 -9.66 -2.26
CA PHE A 374 -17.06 -9.98 -1.98
C PHE A 374 -17.22 -10.81 -0.72
N GLU A 375 -16.33 -11.77 -0.49
CA GLU A 375 -16.35 -12.62 0.71
C GLU A 375 -16.10 -11.80 1.97
N VAL A 376 -15.10 -10.92 1.94
CA VAL A 376 -14.82 -9.97 3.03
C VAL A 376 -16.00 -9.02 3.25
N PHE A 377 -16.58 -8.48 2.18
CA PHE A 377 -17.75 -7.61 2.27
C PHE A 377 -18.93 -8.34 2.93
N GLN A 378 -19.24 -9.57 2.50
CA GLN A 378 -20.33 -10.38 3.06
C GLN A 378 -20.09 -10.70 4.54
N PHE A 379 -18.87 -11.09 4.90
CA PHE A 379 -18.47 -11.37 6.28
C PHE A 379 -18.62 -10.12 7.16
N ARG A 380 -18.13 -8.99 6.74
CA ARG A 380 -18.21 -7.73 7.48
C ARG A 380 -19.63 -7.23 7.61
N LEU A 381 -20.44 -7.32 6.54
CA LEU A 381 -21.83 -6.90 6.55
C LEU A 381 -22.65 -7.73 7.56
N LEU A 382 -22.36 -9.04 7.67
CA LEU A 382 -22.98 -9.91 8.66
C LEU A 382 -22.52 -9.55 10.09
N ASN A 383 -21.22 -9.47 10.32
CA ASN A 383 -20.66 -9.36 11.68
C ASN A 383 -20.76 -7.95 12.27
N GLU A 384 -20.59 -6.91 11.45
CA GLU A 384 -20.60 -5.52 11.91
C GLU A 384 -22.00 -4.91 11.87
N TYR A 385 -22.85 -5.31 10.91
CA TYR A 385 -24.18 -4.72 10.68
C TYR A 385 -25.33 -5.70 10.94
N ASN A 386 -25.01 -6.94 11.31
CA ASN A 386 -26.00 -8.01 11.53
C ASN A 386 -26.95 -8.17 10.32
N SER A 387 -26.44 -8.04 9.11
CA SER A 387 -27.22 -8.12 7.86
C SER A 387 -26.68 -9.23 6.97
N GLU A 388 -27.46 -10.30 6.84
CA GLU A 388 -27.18 -11.42 5.94
C GLU A 388 -27.71 -11.09 4.53
N VAL A 389 -26.93 -11.42 3.50
CA VAL A 389 -27.25 -11.12 2.11
C VAL A 389 -27.13 -12.32 1.20
N ASP A 390 -27.94 -12.33 0.15
CA ASP A 390 -27.75 -13.17 -1.03
C ASP A 390 -26.97 -12.37 -2.09
N MET A 391 -25.94 -13.00 -2.65
CA MET A 391 -25.11 -12.43 -3.70
C MET A 391 -25.18 -13.32 -4.94
N THR A 392 -25.65 -12.75 -6.04
CA THR A 392 -25.80 -13.46 -7.31
C THR A 392 -24.81 -12.92 -8.34
N PRO A 393 -23.89 -13.76 -8.87
CA PRO A 393 -22.96 -13.32 -9.91
C PRO A 393 -23.69 -12.81 -11.15
N MET A 394 -23.11 -11.76 -11.77
CA MET A 394 -23.60 -11.20 -13.03
C MET A 394 -22.66 -11.54 -14.17
N GLY A 395 -23.19 -11.53 -15.39
CA GLY A 395 -22.38 -11.73 -16.62
C GLY A 395 -21.53 -10.52 -16.99
N SER A 396 -21.79 -9.34 -16.40
CA SER A 396 -21.04 -8.11 -16.69
C SER A 396 -19.60 -8.20 -16.20
N LYS A 397 -18.65 -7.62 -16.98
CA LYS A 397 -17.21 -7.61 -16.68
C LYS A 397 -16.54 -6.25 -16.87
N ILE A 398 -17.24 -5.31 -17.47
CA ILE A 398 -16.67 -4.00 -17.83
C ILE A 398 -17.64 -2.91 -17.42
N ALA A 399 -17.16 -1.92 -16.67
CA ALA A 399 -17.89 -0.69 -16.37
C ALA A 399 -17.33 0.46 -17.21
N ARG A 400 -18.23 1.28 -17.79
CA ARG A 400 -17.89 2.50 -18.52
C ARG A 400 -18.88 3.59 -18.19
N TRP A 401 -18.37 4.75 -17.82
CA TRP A 401 -19.16 5.94 -17.54
C TRP A 401 -19.45 6.72 -18.80
N ILE A 402 -20.57 7.44 -18.81
CA ILE A 402 -20.96 8.37 -19.85
C ILE A 402 -21.30 9.73 -19.22
N GLU A 403 -21.29 10.79 -20.02
CA GLU A 403 -21.80 12.07 -19.58
C GLU A 403 -23.33 12.01 -19.40
N GLU A 404 -23.86 12.84 -18.48
CA GLU A 404 -25.30 12.88 -18.22
C GLU A 404 -26.08 13.39 -19.45
N GLU A 405 -25.44 14.22 -20.27
CA GLU A 405 -25.99 14.75 -21.50
C GLU A 405 -26.20 13.68 -22.59
N ASP A 406 -25.40 12.62 -22.57
CA ASP A 406 -25.46 11.49 -23.50
C ASP A 406 -26.45 10.41 -23.06
N LEU A 407 -27.11 10.59 -21.92
CA LEU A 407 -27.95 9.59 -21.29
C LEU A 407 -29.27 9.37 -22.04
N ASP A 408 -29.44 8.19 -22.64
CA ASP A 408 -30.73 7.67 -23.07
C ASP A 408 -30.97 6.28 -22.47
N VAL A 409 -32.04 6.19 -21.68
CA VAL A 409 -32.42 4.94 -20.99
C VAL A 409 -32.76 3.80 -21.96
N ASN A 410 -33.12 4.11 -23.21
CA ASN A 410 -33.40 3.12 -24.25
C ASN A 410 -32.12 2.43 -24.78
N MET A 411 -30.94 2.95 -24.46
CA MET A 411 -29.66 2.32 -24.78
C MET A 411 -29.38 1.09 -23.92
N SER A 412 -30.12 0.91 -22.81
CA SER A 412 -29.93 -0.26 -21.92
C SER A 412 -30.46 -1.55 -22.54
N SER A 413 -29.74 -2.66 -22.33
CA SER A 413 -30.12 -4.00 -22.79
C SER A 413 -29.57 -5.05 -21.83
N SER A 414 -29.86 -6.33 -22.09
CA SER A 414 -29.29 -7.44 -21.30
C SER A 414 -27.78 -7.57 -21.36
N ARG A 415 -27.13 -7.03 -22.41
CA ARG A 415 -25.68 -7.09 -22.63
C ARG A 415 -24.93 -5.83 -22.21
N ASN A 416 -25.67 -4.73 -21.99
CA ASN A 416 -25.19 -3.43 -21.55
C ASN A 416 -26.22 -2.82 -20.59
N LEU A 417 -26.07 -3.09 -19.34
CA LEU A 417 -26.98 -2.66 -18.30
C LEU A 417 -26.66 -1.24 -17.86
N LEU A 418 -27.65 -0.33 -17.99
CA LEU A 418 -27.54 1.03 -17.49
C LEU A 418 -27.74 1.07 -15.97
N CYS A 419 -26.76 1.63 -15.28
CA CYS A 419 -26.71 1.79 -13.84
C CYS A 419 -26.33 3.23 -13.47
N LYS A 420 -26.35 3.51 -12.17
CA LYS A 420 -25.76 4.68 -11.52
C LYS A 420 -24.66 4.21 -10.58
N ASP A 421 -23.57 4.94 -10.51
CA ASP A 421 -22.57 4.72 -9.47
C ASP A 421 -23.01 5.32 -8.11
N ARG A 422 -22.15 5.27 -7.11
CA ARG A 422 -22.44 5.81 -5.76
C ARG A 422 -22.64 7.33 -5.71
N PHE A 423 -22.27 8.04 -6.77
CA PHE A 423 -22.42 9.49 -6.93
C PHE A 423 -23.57 9.87 -7.86
N ASP A 424 -24.39 8.89 -8.26
CA ASP A 424 -25.47 9.00 -9.22
C ASP A 424 -25.02 9.26 -10.68
N ASN A 425 -23.74 9.12 -10.99
CA ASN A 425 -23.25 9.23 -12.37
C ASN A 425 -23.70 8.03 -13.20
N PRO A 426 -24.13 8.26 -14.46
CA PRO A 426 -24.56 7.16 -15.34
C PRO A 426 -23.38 6.29 -15.78
N VAL A 427 -23.57 4.99 -15.70
CA VAL A 427 -22.55 3.97 -16.03
C VAL A 427 -23.19 2.77 -16.72
N PHE A 428 -22.59 2.29 -17.78
CA PHE A 428 -22.95 1.04 -18.41
C PHE A 428 -22.08 -0.11 -17.90
N LEU A 429 -22.73 -1.21 -17.55
CA LEU A 429 -22.07 -2.47 -17.24
C LEU A 429 -22.20 -3.41 -18.45
N PHE A 430 -21.08 -3.67 -19.15
CA PHE A 430 -21.04 -4.52 -20.33
C PHE A 430 -20.66 -5.96 -19.96
N GLU A 431 -21.27 -6.92 -20.67
CA GLU A 431 -20.97 -8.34 -20.52
C GLU A 431 -19.52 -8.67 -20.92
N ASN A 432 -19.02 -8.05 -21.99
CA ASN A 432 -17.67 -8.27 -22.52
C ASN A 432 -17.27 -7.15 -23.49
N GLN A 433 -16.03 -7.20 -23.98
CA GLN A 433 -15.51 -6.24 -24.94
C GLN A 433 -16.30 -6.19 -26.27
N PHE A 434 -16.87 -7.31 -26.69
CA PHE A 434 -17.66 -7.33 -27.92
C PHE A 434 -18.96 -6.52 -27.75
N ALA A 435 -19.65 -6.70 -26.65
CA ALA A 435 -20.85 -5.93 -26.32
C ALA A 435 -20.54 -4.41 -26.22
N MET A 436 -19.39 -4.05 -25.65
CA MET A 436 -18.92 -2.67 -25.56
C MET A 436 -18.67 -2.08 -26.96
N ARG A 437 -17.89 -2.76 -27.82
CA ARG A 437 -17.62 -2.32 -29.18
C ARG A 437 -18.90 -2.18 -30.03
N TRP A 438 -19.80 -3.14 -29.89
CA TRP A 438 -21.09 -3.08 -30.58
C TRP A 438 -21.91 -1.84 -30.14
N PHE A 439 -21.82 -1.48 -28.88
CA PHE A 439 -22.44 -0.25 -28.35
C PHE A 439 -21.79 1.01 -28.91
N GLU A 440 -20.47 1.07 -28.98
CA GLU A 440 -19.71 2.19 -29.57
C GLU A 440 -20.04 2.36 -31.04
N ASP A 441 -20.15 1.26 -31.81
CA ASP A 441 -20.53 1.27 -33.22
C ASP A 441 -21.97 1.76 -33.45
N LYS A 442 -22.87 1.43 -32.52
CA LYS A 442 -24.29 1.81 -32.61
C LYS A 442 -24.56 3.24 -32.15
N TYR A 443 -23.78 3.74 -31.20
CA TYR A 443 -23.92 5.05 -30.60
C TYR A 443 -22.57 5.80 -30.61
N PRO A 444 -22.07 6.15 -31.81
CA PRO A 444 -20.74 6.75 -31.94
C PRO A 444 -20.60 8.14 -31.31
N GLU A 445 -21.73 8.82 -31.04
CA GLU A 445 -21.78 10.08 -30.32
C GLU A 445 -21.50 9.94 -28.82
N VAL A 446 -21.76 8.77 -28.21
CA VAL A 446 -21.59 8.53 -26.78
C VAL A 446 -20.15 8.17 -26.47
N LYS A 447 -19.50 8.96 -25.65
CA LYS A 447 -18.11 8.69 -25.23
C LYS A 447 -18.07 7.84 -23.97
N LEU A 448 -17.55 6.61 -24.11
CA LEU A 448 -17.32 5.72 -22.97
C LEU A 448 -16.00 6.07 -22.27
N LYS A 449 -16.08 6.37 -20.97
CA LYS A 449 -14.93 6.66 -20.12
C LYS A 449 -14.64 5.48 -19.19
N ALA A 450 -13.37 5.17 -19.01
CA ALA A 450 -12.95 4.12 -18.05
C ALA A 450 -13.15 4.55 -16.60
N LEU A 451 -13.00 5.85 -16.34
CA LEU A 451 -13.21 6.53 -15.05
C LEU A 451 -13.76 7.93 -15.33
N LEU A 452 -14.49 8.51 -14.40
CA LEU A 452 -14.95 9.90 -14.44
C LEU A 452 -13.93 10.84 -13.86
#